data_a593312d8652628d7d906dfc37c005ab
#
_entry.id   a593312d8652628d7d906dfc37c005ab
#
_cell.length_a   1.000
_cell.length_b   1.000
_cell.length_c   1.000
_cell.angle_alpha   90.00
_cell.angle_beta   90.00
_cell.angle_gamma   90.00
#
_symmetry.space_group_name_H-M   'P 1'
#
loop_
_entity.id
_entity.type
_entity.pdbx_description
1 polymer ?
#
loop_
_entity_poly.entity_id
_entity_poly.type
_entity_poly.pdbx_seq_one_letter_code
_entity_poly.pdbx_strand_id
1 'polypeptide(L)'
;MELLTLWMVIGFLFAGYAVIANDSVQTLGTWIASNNERFNWKIMWGAASAVLLWTLWYGWYTNGGDISYGRLNKIPFEEIKWYHAMAPGILLILTRIGVPVSTSFLVLSAFASTFVLEKMLMKSMMGYAVAAVAAYAIWIVVSKLLNEAKPVKEEHKSYWRVGQWVTTGFLWFTWLSHDMANIAVFLPREIPYDLMIMISVVFIAGLAYMFREGGGKIQKIVLEKHNTRYVRSATIIDCVYFLILWFFKELNDIPMSTTWVFVGLLCGRELAMATITGKEKFRSVFPLVTKDFFKMMIGLGASVGVVLAIHYVIVPNGL
;
A
#
# COMPACT_ATOMS: atom_id res chain seq x y z
N MET A 1 -18.96 7.18 -25.55
CA MET A 1 -17.97 7.65 -24.56
C MET A 1 -18.75 8.26 -23.41
N GLU A 2 -18.88 7.55 -22.29
CA GLU A 2 -19.46 8.14 -21.10
C GLU A 2 -18.58 9.30 -20.66
N LEU A 3 -19.16 10.49 -20.58
CA LEU A 3 -18.45 11.67 -20.13
C LEU A 3 -18.11 11.49 -18.64
N LEU A 4 -16.83 11.59 -18.29
CA LEU A 4 -16.40 11.61 -16.90
C LEU A 4 -17.09 12.78 -16.18
N THR A 5 -17.83 12.47 -15.13
CA THR A 5 -18.44 13.52 -14.31
C THR A 5 -17.37 14.28 -13.52
N LEU A 6 -17.67 15.49 -13.07
CA LEU A 6 -16.75 16.27 -12.24
C LEU A 6 -16.30 15.48 -11.00
N TRP A 7 -17.19 14.76 -10.35
CA TRP A 7 -16.88 14.00 -9.15
C TRP A 7 -16.04 12.75 -9.42
N MET A 8 -16.19 12.11 -10.59
CA MET A 8 -15.29 11.05 -11.05
C MET A 8 -13.85 11.58 -11.16
N VAL A 9 -13.66 12.72 -11.80
CA VAL A 9 -12.33 13.34 -11.99
C VAL A 9 -11.73 13.75 -10.65
N ILE A 10 -12.49 14.41 -9.76
CA ILE A 10 -12.00 14.82 -8.44
C ILE A 10 -11.64 13.59 -7.60
N GLY A 11 -12.50 12.58 -7.55
CA GLY A 11 -12.25 11.34 -6.82
C GLY A 11 -11.01 10.60 -7.34
N PHE A 12 -10.89 10.49 -8.66
CA PHE A 12 -9.71 9.91 -9.31
C PHE A 12 -8.42 10.65 -8.94
N LEU A 13 -8.41 11.98 -8.99
CA LEU A 13 -7.22 12.77 -8.66
C LEU A 13 -6.83 12.65 -7.19
N PHE A 14 -7.80 12.69 -6.27
CA PHE A 14 -7.53 12.53 -4.85
C PHE A 14 -7.07 11.12 -4.50
N ALA A 15 -7.74 10.09 -5.03
CA ALA A 15 -7.35 8.70 -4.82
C ALA A 15 -5.99 8.39 -5.47
N GLY A 16 -5.75 8.87 -6.68
CA GLY A 16 -4.48 8.73 -7.39
C GLY A 16 -3.32 9.40 -6.63
N TYR A 17 -3.55 10.61 -6.12
CA TYR A 17 -2.55 11.27 -5.29
C TYR A 17 -2.28 10.50 -3.98
N ALA A 18 -3.33 9.98 -3.33
CA ALA A 18 -3.17 9.16 -2.11
C ALA A 18 -2.33 7.91 -2.38
N VAL A 19 -2.62 7.19 -3.46
CA VAL A 19 -1.86 6.00 -3.87
C VAL A 19 -0.40 6.36 -4.15
N ILE A 20 -0.13 7.45 -4.86
CA ILE A 20 1.24 7.85 -5.22
C ILE A 20 2.00 8.40 -4.01
N ALA A 21 1.39 9.29 -3.21
CA ALA A 21 2.10 10.03 -2.16
C ALA A 21 2.16 9.30 -0.81
N ASN A 22 1.24 8.35 -0.58
CA ASN A 22 1.14 7.61 0.67
C ASN A 22 1.46 6.13 0.47
N ASP A 23 0.67 5.45 -0.36
CA ASP A 23 0.68 4.01 -0.40
C ASP A 23 1.89 3.45 -1.17
N SER A 24 2.28 4.08 -2.28
CA SER A 24 3.47 3.66 -3.03
C SER A 24 4.75 3.77 -2.21
N VAL A 25 4.83 4.73 -1.29
CA VAL A 25 5.99 4.89 -0.40
C VAL A 25 6.05 3.78 0.65
N GLN A 26 4.92 3.25 1.10
CA GLN A 26 4.90 2.08 1.99
C GLN A 26 5.48 0.84 1.29
N THR A 27 5.32 0.74 -0.02
CA THR A 27 5.80 -0.38 -0.84
C THR A 27 7.24 -0.18 -1.32
N LEU A 28 7.54 0.99 -1.88
CA LEU A 28 8.84 1.31 -2.47
C LEU A 28 9.83 1.95 -1.48
N GLY A 29 9.38 2.30 -0.27
CA GLY A 29 10.15 3.10 0.67
C GLY A 29 11.42 2.42 1.15
N THR A 30 11.41 1.10 1.39
CA THR A 30 12.59 0.30 1.74
C THR A 30 13.62 0.30 0.63
N TRP A 31 13.14 0.17 -0.62
CA TRP A 31 13.97 0.19 -1.81
C TRP A 31 14.56 1.60 -2.07
N ILE A 32 13.75 2.66 -1.93
CA ILE A 32 14.24 4.04 -2.01
C ILE A 32 15.32 4.28 -0.94
N ALA A 33 15.03 3.90 0.32
CA ALA A 33 15.93 4.13 1.45
C ALA A 33 17.31 3.46 1.28
N SER A 34 17.36 2.28 0.66
CA SER A 34 18.59 1.50 0.50
C SER A 34 19.35 1.76 -0.80
N ASN A 35 18.76 2.52 -1.73
CA ASN A 35 19.32 2.75 -3.07
C ASN A 35 19.57 4.22 -3.43
N ASN A 36 18.96 5.20 -2.72
CA ASN A 36 19.03 6.62 -3.06
C ASN A 36 20.44 7.22 -3.06
N GLU A 37 21.39 6.65 -2.30
CA GLU A 37 22.79 7.08 -2.29
C GLU A 37 23.57 6.55 -3.51
N ARG A 38 23.08 5.49 -4.17
CA ARG A 38 23.79 4.82 -5.26
C ARG A 38 23.20 5.06 -6.63
N PHE A 39 21.88 5.19 -6.71
CA PHE A 39 21.17 5.38 -7.96
C PHE A 39 20.49 6.74 -8.00
N ASN A 40 20.57 7.37 -9.19
CA ASN A 40 19.80 8.57 -9.44
C ASN A 40 18.30 8.26 -9.36
N TRP A 41 17.52 9.17 -8.77
CA TRP A 41 16.07 9.03 -8.66
C TRP A 41 15.39 8.73 -10.01
N LYS A 42 15.92 9.22 -11.15
CA LYS A 42 15.38 8.95 -12.49
C LYS A 42 15.45 7.49 -12.88
N ILE A 43 16.52 6.77 -12.47
CA ILE A 43 16.67 5.34 -12.74
C ILE A 43 15.65 4.56 -11.93
N MET A 44 15.47 4.91 -10.65
CA MET A 44 14.48 4.28 -9.77
C MET A 44 13.06 4.58 -10.24
N TRP A 45 12.77 5.82 -10.58
CA TRP A 45 11.51 6.21 -11.20
C TRP A 45 11.21 5.44 -12.49
N GLY A 46 12.17 5.32 -13.40
CA GLY A 46 12.01 4.57 -14.64
C GLY A 46 11.67 3.10 -14.39
N ALA A 47 12.38 2.44 -13.46
CA ALA A 47 12.11 1.07 -13.10
C ALA A 47 10.72 0.87 -12.46
N ALA A 48 10.35 1.73 -11.49
CA ALA A 48 9.04 1.68 -10.86
C ALA A 48 7.90 1.98 -11.85
N SER A 49 8.13 2.93 -12.78
CA SER A 49 7.18 3.26 -13.85
C SER A 49 7.01 2.12 -14.86
N ALA A 50 8.07 1.39 -15.18
CA ALA A 50 7.99 0.22 -16.06
C ALA A 50 7.10 -0.87 -15.46
N VAL A 51 7.27 -1.17 -14.17
CA VAL A 51 6.43 -2.14 -13.46
C VAL A 51 4.98 -1.64 -13.35
N LEU A 52 4.78 -0.35 -13.04
CA LEU A 52 3.45 0.26 -12.99
C LEU A 52 2.73 0.14 -14.35
N LEU A 53 3.39 0.52 -15.44
CA LEU A 53 2.81 0.40 -16.78
C LEU A 53 2.49 -1.04 -17.14
N TRP A 54 3.42 -1.96 -16.86
CA TRP A 54 3.17 -3.37 -17.06
C TRP A 54 1.92 -3.82 -16.30
N THR A 55 1.81 -3.47 -15.02
CA THR A 55 0.67 -3.87 -14.19
C THR A 55 -0.65 -3.30 -14.73
N LEU A 56 -0.68 -2.01 -15.04
CA LEU A 56 -1.88 -1.35 -15.55
C LEU A 56 -2.33 -1.94 -16.88
N TRP A 57 -1.43 -2.05 -17.85
CA TRP A 57 -1.76 -2.53 -19.19
C TRP A 57 -2.05 -4.03 -19.23
N TYR A 58 -1.35 -4.82 -18.42
CA TYR A 58 -1.63 -6.26 -18.28
C TYR A 58 -3.01 -6.47 -17.65
N GLY A 59 -3.34 -5.76 -16.55
CA GLY A 59 -4.66 -5.81 -15.92
C GLY A 59 -5.75 -5.40 -16.89
N TRP A 60 -5.58 -4.27 -17.55
CA TRP A 60 -6.52 -3.74 -18.55
C TRP A 60 -6.78 -4.74 -19.69
N TYR A 61 -5.74 -5.33 -20.25
CA TYR A 61 -5.85 -6.29 -21.35
C TYR A 61 -6.50 -7.61 -20.92
N THR A 62 -6.08 -8.14 -19.77
CA THR A 62 -6.55 -9.46 -19.31
C THR A 62 -7.93 -9.46 -18.69
N ASN A 63 -8.41 -8.30 -18.21
CA ASN A 63 -9.71 -8.16 -17.54
C ASN A 63 -10.70 -7.28 -18.33
N GLY A 64 -10.57 -7.22 -19.67
CA GLY A 64 -11.57 -6.53 -20.51
C GLY A 64 -11.73 -5.04 -20.23
N GLY A 65 -10.64 -4.33 -19.93
CA GLY A 65 -10.66 -2.90 -19.62
C GLY A 65 -10.66 -2.57 -18.13
N ASP A 66 -10.76 -3.56 -17.24
CA ASP A 66 -10.70 -3.37 -15.78
C ASP A 66 -9.26 -3.42 -15.25
N ILE A 67 -8.80 -2.33 -14.64
CA ILE A 67 -7.48 -2.25 -13.97
C ILE A 67 -7.52 -2.68 -12.50
N SER A 68 -8.70 -3.02 -11.96
CA SER A 68 -8.87 -3.44 -10.56
C SER A 68 -8.58 -4.92 -10.33
N TYR A 69 -8.28 -5.68 -11.37
CA TYR A 69 -8.09 -7.13 -11.31
C TYR A 69 -9.29 -7.87 -10.69
N GLY A 70 -10.52 -7.47 -11.08
CA GLY A 70 -11.76 -8.06 -10.60
C GLY A 70 -12.18 -7.70 -9.18
N ARG A 71 -11.40 -6.86 -8.48
CA ARG A 71 -11.68 -6.50 -7.07
C ARG A 71 -12.93 -5.64 -6.90
N LEU A 72 -13.38 -5.00 -7.98
CA LEU A 72 -14.62 -4.23 -7.99
C LEU A 72 -15.85 -5.06 -8.36
N ASN A 73 -15.70 -6.36 -8.69
CA ASN A 73 -16.84 -7.20 -9.10
C ASN A 73 -17.94 -7.35 -8.03
N LYS A 74 -17.56 -7.18 -6.75
CA LYS A 74 -18.52 -7.24 -5.61
C LYS A 74 -18.94 -5.87 -5.10
N ILE A 75 -18.45 -4.80 -5.72
CA ILE A 75 -18.80 -3.43 -5.41
C ILE A 75 -19.68 -2.93 -6.57
N PRO A 76 -20.96 -2.57 -6.32
CA PRO A 76 -21.84 -2.11 -7.37
C PRO A 76 -21.28 -0.87 -8.05
N PHE A 77 -21.58 -0.71 -9.34
CA PHE A 77 -21.32 0.55 -10.02
C PHE A 77 -22.44 1.52 -9.65
N GLU A 78 -22.08 2.62 -9.03
CA GLU A 78 -22.98 3.66 -8.63
C GLU A 78 -22.58 5.01 -9.25
N GLU A 79 -23.53 5.91 -9.38
CA GLU A 79 -23.24 7.28 -9.79
C GLU A 79 -22.32 7.95 -8.76
N ILE A 80 -21.16 8.44 -9.23
CA ILE A 80 -20.19 9.09 -8.36
C ILE A 80 -20.70 10.47 -7.96
N LYS A 81 -21.00 10.63 -6.66
CA LYS A 81 -21.44 11.88 -6.04
C LYS A 81 -20.31 12.55 -5.27
N TRP A 82 -20.53 13.77 -4.82
CA TRP A 82 -19.54 14.56 -4.11
C TRP A 82 -18.95 13.87 -2.88
N TYR A 83 -19.77 13.17 -2.11
CA TYR A 83 -19.34 12.49 -0.88
C TYR A 83 -18.42 11.27 -1.16
N HIS A 84 -18.60 10.59 -2.29
CA HIS A 84 -17.67 9.56 -2.73
C HIS A 84 -16.28 10.15 -3.01
N ALA A 85 -16.23 11.29 -3.71
CA ALA A 85 -14.98 11.98 -4.01
C ALA A 85 -14.31 12.60 -2.78
N MET A 86 -15.08 12.95 -1.75
CA MET A 86 -14.54 13.49 -0.49
C MET A 86 -13.82 12.42 0.36
N ALA A 87 -14.17 11.14 0.23
CA ALA A 87 -13.52 10.07 0.99
C ALA A 87 -11.99 10.06 0.81
N PRO A 88 -11.42 10.02 -0.40
CA PRO A 88 -9.97 10.13 -0.57
C PRO A 88 -9.42 11.51 -0.17
N GLY A 89 -10.21 12.59 -0.23
CA GLY A 89 -9.83 13.91 0.29
C GLY A 89 -9.59 13.89 1.81
N ILE A 90 -10.46 13.25 2.58
CA ILE A 90 -10.30 13.04 4.02
C ILE A 90 -9.05 12.22 4.32
N LEU A 91 -8.77 11.18 3.53
CA LEU A 91 -7.56 10.38 3.64
C LEU A 91 -6.30 11.26 3.54
N LEU A 92 -6.26 12.18 2.58
CA LEU A 92 -5.12 13.08 2.41
C LEU A 92 -4.89 13.99 3.63
N ILE A 93 -5.96 14.44 4.28
CA ILE A 93 -5.87 15.22 5.51
C ILE A 93 -5.30 14.36 6.65
N LEU A 94 -5.86 13.17 6.86
CA LEU A 94 -5.45 12.25 7.93
C LEU A 94 -3.98 11.82 7.78
N THR A 95 -3.55 11.52 6.56
CA THR A 95 -2.14 11.17 6.30
C THR A 95 -1.19 12.33 6.52
N ARG A 96 -1.61 13.56 6.23
CA ARG A 96 -0.80 14.76 6.52
C ARG A 96 -0.57 15.03 8.00
N ILE A 97 -1.49 14.63 8.87
CA ILE A 97 -1.34 14.72 10.33
C ILE A 97 -0.69 13.48 10.94
N GLY A 98 -0.25 12.52 10.10
CA GLY A 98 0.52 11.35 10.54
C GLY A 98 -0.31 10.19 11.06
N VAL A 99 -1.60 10.13 10.73
CA VAL A 99 -2.47 8.99 10.99
C VAL A 99 -2.41 8.03 9.79
N PRO A 100 -1.91 6.79 9.94
CA PRO A 100 -1.92 5.81 8.86
C PRO A 100 -3.36 5.33 8.63
N VAL A 101 -3.91 5.65 7.47
CA VAL A 101 -5.25 5.25 7.06
C VAL A 101 -5.15 4.29 5.89
N SER A 102 -6.00 3.29 5.88
CA SER A 102 -6.14 2.40 4.73
C SER A 102 -6.96 3.07 3.64
N THR A 103 -6.35 3.28 2.49
CA THR A 103 -7.03 3.80 1.30
C THR A 103 -8.20 2.91 0.90
N SER A 104 -8.00 1.59 0.90
CA SER A 104 -9.07 0.64 0.57
C SER A 104 -10.26 0.76 1.52
N PHE A 105 -10.03 0.89 2.84
CA PHE A 105 -11.14 1.09 3.78
C PHE A 105 -11.86 2.40 3.55
N LEU A 106 -11.13 3.51 3.46
CA LEU A 106 -11.78 4.82 3.38
C LEU A 106 -12.48 5.04 2.04
N VAL A 107 -11.86 4.62 0.94
CA VAL A 107 -12.41 4.83 -0.41
C VAL A 107 -13.47 3.78 -0.75
N LEU A 108 -13.10 2.50 -0.72
CA LEU A 108 -14.00 1.44 -1.20
C LEU A 108 -15.20 1.21 -0.29
N SER A 109 -15.07 1.50 1.01
CA SER A 109 -16.20 1.39 1.94
C SER A 109 -17.33 2.36 1.63
N ALA A 110 -17.04 3.50 0.99
CA ALA A 110 -18.07 4.46 0.59
C ALA A 110 -19.02 3.87 -0.49
N PHE A 111 -18.58 2.83 -1.20
CA PHE A 111 -19.32 2.15 -2.26
C PHE A 111 -19.74 0.73 -1.87
N ALA A 112 -19.15 0.18 -0.83
CA ALA A 112 -19.32 -1.23 -0.46
C ALA A 112 -20.59 -1.45 0.37
N SER A 113 -21.28 -2.55 0.09
CA SER A 113 -22.31 -3.03 1.00
C SER A 113 -21.73 -3.43 2.37
N THR A 114 -22.55 -3.45 3.42
CA THR A 114 -22.14 -3.88 4.76
C THR A 114 -21.46 -5.25 4.76
N PHE A 115 -21.96 -6.19 3.94
CA PHE A 115 -21.35 -7.52 3.78
C PHE A 115 -19.93 -7.44 3.22
N VAL A 116 -19.70 -6.63 2.17
CA VAL A 116 -18.37 -6.48 1.56
C VAL A 116 -17.42 -5.80 2.54
N LEU A 117 -17.89 -4.77 3.24
CA LEU A 117 -17.11 -4.07 4.28
C LEU A 117 -16.64 -5.03 5.39
N GLU A 118 -17.55 -5.88 5.90
CA GLU A 118 -17.21 -6.90 6.92
C GLU A 118 -16.12 -7.85 6.41
N LYS A 119 -16.24 -8.34 5.17
CA LYS A 119 -15.24 -9.22 4.55
C LYS A 119 -13.90 -8.52 4.32
N MET A 120 -13.92 -7.27 3.91
CA MET A 120 -12.71 -6.44 3.78
C MET A 120 -12.01 -6.29 5.14
N LEU A 121 -12.76 -5.99 6.20
CA LEU A 121 -12.25 -5.87 7.56
C LEU A 121 -11.61 -7.19 8.03
N MET A 122 -12.34 -8.29 7.91
CA MET A 122 -11.86 -9.61 8.32
C MET A 122 -10.59 -10.02 7.57
N LYS A 123 -10.55 -9.86 6.24
CA LYS A 123 -9.37 -10.16 5.41
C LYS A 123 -8.17 -9.28 5.81
N SER A 124 -8.40 -8.01 6.13
CA SER A 124 -7.33 -7.09 6.53
C SER A 124 -6.79 -7.40 7.93
N MET A 125 -7.64 -7.77 8.88
CA MET A 125 -7.21 -8.25 10.21
C MET A 125 -6.38 -9.53 10.09
N MET A 126 -6.83 -10.49 9.28
CA MET A 126 -6.06 -11.70 8.96
C MET A 126 -4.70 -11.34 8.33
N GLY A 127 -4.70 -10.42 7.37
CA GLY A 127 -3.48 -9.94 6.72
C GLY A 127 -2.49 -9.33 7.71
N TYR A 128 -2.96 -8.51 8.64
CA TYR A 128 -2.14 -7.95 9.72
C TYR A 128 -1.55 -9.06 10.61
N ALA A 129 -2.38 -9.98 11.08
CA ALA A 129 -1.96 -11.06 11.99
C ALA A 129 -0.96 -12.01 11.32
N VAL A 130 -1.26 -12.45 10.09
CA VAL A 130 -0.38 -13.34 9.30
C VAL A 130 0.94 -12.65 9.02
N ALA A 131 0.92 -11.37 8.64
CA ALA A 131 2.14 -10.61 8.39
C ALA A 131 3.00 -10.46 9.65
N ALA A 132 2.40 -10.18 10.81
CA ALA A 132 3.11 -10.04 12.07
C ALA A 132 3.76 -11.37 12.50
N VAL A 133 3.02 -12.47 12.44
CA VAL A 133 3.51 -13.81 12.82
C VAL A 133 4.57 -14.30 11.85
N ALA A 134 4.34 -14.17 10.54
CA ALA A 134 5.30 -14.59 9.51
C ALA A 134 6.60 -13.80 9.61
N ALA A 135 6.52 -12.48 9.75
CA ALA A 135 7.67 -11.63 9.92
C ALA A 135 8.44 -11.99 11.19
N TYR A 136 7.75 -12.18 12.32
CA TYR A 136 8.38 -12.59 13.57
C TYR A 136 9.17 -13.90 13.39
N ALA A 137 8.53 -14.94 12.86
CA ALA A 137 9.14 -16.24 12.65
C ALA A 137 10.34 -16.18 11.68
N ILE A 138 10.16 -15.51 10.54
CA ILE A 138 11.20 -15.38 9.52
C ILE A 138 12.41 -14.64 10.09
N TRP A 139 12.20 -13.52 10.82
CA TRP A 139 13.32 -12.77 11.38
C TRP A 139 14.08 -13.53 12.47
N ILE A 140 13.39 -14.33 13.31
CA ILE A 140 14.07 -15.22 14.26
C ILE A 140 15.01 -16.20 13.53
N VAL A 141 14.52 -16.81 12.44
CA VAL A 141 15.30 -17.76 11.63
C VAL A 141 16.45 -17.07 10.90
N VAL A 142 16.13 -15.99 10.18
CA VAL A 142 17.09 -15.23 9.38
C VAL A 142 18.21 -14.65 10.25
N SER A 143 17.88 -14.11 11.42
CA SER A 143 18.89 -13.56 12.34
C SER A 143 19.85 -14.61 12.86
N LYS A 144 19.36 -15.84 13.09
CA LYS A 144 20.21 -16.96 13.49
C LYS A 144 21.11 -17.46 12.35
N LEU A 145 20.54 -17.59 11.13
CA LEU A 145 21.25 -18.15 9.98
C LEU A 145 22.25 -17.16 9.36
N LEU A 146 21.85 -15.90 9.19
CA LEU A 146 22.63 -14.89 8.48
C LEU A 146 23.44 -13.98 9.39
N ASN A 147 23.32 -14.14 10.72
CA ASN A 147 23.95 -13.27 11.70
C ASN A 147 23.74 -11.79 11.36
N GLU A 148 22.46 -11.37 11.32
CA GLU A 148 22.01 -10.06 10.79
C GLU A 148 22.70 -8.87 11.49
N ALA A 149 23.21 -9.07 12.69
CA ALA A 149 24.01 -8.08 13.42
C ALA A 149 25.35 -7.73 12.71
N LYS A 150 25.83 -8.61 11.82
CA LYS A 150 27.07 -8.34 11.07
C LYS A 150 26.75 -7.66 9.74
N PRO A 151 27.53 -6.65 9.35
CA PRO A 151 27.39 -6.01 8.04
C PRO A 151 27.60 -7.05 6.92
N VAL A 152 26.86 -6.92 5.84
CA VAL A 152 27.04 -7.73 4.63
C VAL A 152 28.42 -7.43 4.05
N LYS A 153 29.20 -8.46 3.73
CA LYS A 153 30.48 -8.30 3.04
C LYS A 153 30.27 -7.57 1.72
N GLU A 154 31.22 -6.71 1.34
CA GLU A 154 31.11 -5.88 0.12
C GLU A 154 30.84 -6.72 -1.14
N GLU A 155 31.52 -7.89 -1.25
CA GLU A 155 31.36 -8.84 -2.36
C GLU A 155 29.92 -9.37 -2.52
N HIS A 156 29.15 -9.47 -1.42
CA HIS A 156 27.78 -9.98 -1.44
C HIS A 156 26.72 -8.87 -1.55
N LYS A 157 27.08 -7.61 -1.37
CA LYS A 157 26.11 -6.48 -1.46
C LYS A 157 25.45 -6.39 -2.83
N SER A 158 26.18 -6.70 -3.90
CA SER A 158 25.64 -6.72 -5.27
C SER A 158 24.52 -7.75 -5.43
N TYR A 159 24.71 -8.96 -4.94
CA TYR A 159 23.71 -10.03 -5.02
C TYR A 159 22.43 -9.65 -4.25
N TRP A 160 22.59 -9.14 -3.02
CA TRP A 160 21.45 -8.67 -2.24
C TRP A 160 20.70 -7.53 -2.94
N ARG A 161 21.42 -6.65 -3.63
CA ARG A 161 20.80 -5.53 -4.37
C ARG A 161 20.03 -6.03 -5.58
N VAL A 162 20.57 -6.96 -6.35
CA VAL A 162 19.81 -7.59 -7.45
C VAL A 162 18.56 -8.28 -6.90
N GLY A 163 18.72 -9.07 -5.84
CA GLY A 163 17.59 -9.69 -5.15
C GLY A 163 16.53 -8.69 -4.71
N GLN A 164 16.93 -7.54 -4.16
CA GLN A 164 16.01 -6.48 -3.76
C GLN A 164 15.26 -5.90 -4.96
N TRP A 165 15.93 -5.58 -6.05
CA TRP A 165 15.25 -5.03 -7.24
C TRP A 165 14.21 -6.00 -7.78
N VAL A 166 14.51 -7.30 -7.76
CA VAL A 166 13.56 -8.35 -8.18
C VAL A 166 12.39 -8.46 -7.20
N THR A 167 12.66 -8.58 -5.91
CA THR A 167 11.59 -8.72 -4.89
C THR A 167 10.73 -7.45 -4.79
N THR A 168 11.33 -6.26 -4.89
CA THR A 168 10.59 -5.00 -4.93
C THR A 168 9.74 -4.89 -6.20
N GLY A 169 10.24 -5.35 -7.35
CA GLY A 169 9.45 -5.39 -8.59
C GLY A 169 8.21 -6.26 -8.47
N PHE A 170 8.35 -7.49 -7.93
CA PHE A 170 7.23 -8.38 -7.65
C PHE A 170 6.29 -7.82 -6.58
N LEU A 171 6.82 -7.23 -5.53
CA LEU A 171 6.03 -6.57 -4.51
C LEU A 171 5.21 -5.42 -5.10
N TRP A 172 5.83 -4.57 -5.91
CA TRP A 172 5.18 -3.42 -6.53
C TRP A 172 4.07 -3.85 -7.50
N PHE A 173 4.32 -4.86 -8.33
CA PHE A 173 3.29 -5.47 -9.18
C PHE A 173 2.10 -6.00 -8.37
N THR A 174 2.38 -6.82 -7.36
CA THR A 174 1.34 -7.44 -6.55
C THR A 174 0.55 -6.41 -5.75
N TRP A 175 1.25 -5.42 -5.21
CA TRP A 175 0.63 -4.32 -4.48
C TRP A 175 -0.29 -3.49 -5.39
N LEU A 176 0.18 -3.08 -6.57
CA LEU A 176 -0.64 -2.36 -7.55
C LEU A 176 -1.90 -3.16 -7.91
N SER A 177 -1.77 -4.45 -8.17
CA SER A 177 -2.93 -5.31 -8.48
C SER A 177 -3.93 -5.43 -7.32
N HIS A 178 -3.54 -5.10 -6.07
CA HIS A 178 -4.48 -4.96 -4.94
C HIS A 178 -5.14 -3.59 -4.91
N ASP A 179 -4.35 -2.53 -5.07
CA ASP A 179 -4.76 -1.17 -4.70
C ASP A 179 -5.25 -0.32 -5.87
N MET A 180 -5.11 -0.80 -7.12
CA MET A 180 -5.72 -0.12 -8.28
C MET A 180 -7.25 -0.01 -8.18
N ALA A 181 -7.92 -0.90 -7.45
CA ALA A 181 -9.35 -0.80 -7.17
C ALA A 181 -9.74 0.55 -6.51
N ASN A 182 -8.85 1.10 -5.66
CA ASN A 182 -9.07 2.36 -4.96
C ASN A 182 -9.20 3.56 -5.91
N ILE A 183 -8.68 3.42 -7.12
CA ILE A 183 -8.70 4.45 -8.16
C ILE A 183 -9.74 4.09 -9.22
N ALA A 184 -9.77 2.82 -9.62
CA ALA A 184 -10.68 2.31 -10.64
C ALA A 184 -12.15 2.49 -10.25
N VAL A 185 -12.48 2.56 -8.95
CA VAL A 185 -13.85 2.80 -8.48
C VAL A 185 -14.42 4.14 -8.96
N PHE A 186 -13.57 5.13 -9.26
CA PHE A 186 -13.96 6.44 -9.81
C PHE A 186 -13.97 6.48 -11.34
N LEU A 187 -13.65 5.39 -12.00
CA LEU A 187 -13.51 5.30 -13.45
C LEU A 187 -14.61 4.37 -14.02
N PRO A 188 -14.89 4.46 -15.33
CA PRO A 188 -15.68 3.43 -16.00
C PRO A 188 -15.10 2.04 -15.76
N ARG A 189 -15.96 1.02 -15.60
CA ARG A 189 -15.50 -0.37 -15.38
C ARG A 189 -14.68 -0.90 -16.55
N GLU A 190 -15.07 -0.56 -17.75
CA GLU A 190 -14.32 -0.81 -18.97
C GLU A 190 -13.66 0.50 -19.41
N ILE A 191 -12.38 0.66 -19.10
CA ILE A 191 -11.63 1.87 -19.37
C ILE A 191 -11.32 1.95 -20.87
N PRO A 192 -11.75 3.00 -21.60
CA PRO A 192 -11.36 3.20 -22.98
C PRO A 192 -9.85 3.41 -23.17
N TYR A 193 -9.35 3.08 -24.34
CA TYR A 193 -7.91 3.14 -24.65
C TYR A 193 -7.28 4.52 -24.44
N ASP A 194 -7.96 5.59 -24.86
CA ASP A 194 -7.52 6.98 -24.69
C ASP A 194 -7.45 7.39 -23.22
N LEU A 195 -8.45 7.00 -22.43
CA LEU A 195 -8.45 7.23 -20.98
C LEU A 195 -7.33 6.42 -20.29
N MET A 196 -7.04 5.21 -20.75
CA MET A 196 -5.96 4.38 -20.23
C MET A 196 -4.59 5.03 -20.45
N ILE A 197 -4.36 5.66 -21.61
CA ILE A 197 -3.14 6.45 -21.87
C ILE A 197 -3.05 7.63 -20.89
N MET A 198 -4.14 8.37 -20.70
CA MET A 198 -4.17 9.52 -19.78
C MET A 198 -3.86 9.09 -18.34
N ILE A 199 -4.46 8.00 -17.85
CA ILE A 199 -4.18 7.42 -16.54
C ILE A 199 -2.69 7.07 -16.42
N SER A 200 -2.14 6.40 -17.42
CA SER A 200 -0.71 6.03 -17.45
C SER A 200 0.21 7.25 -17.32
N VAL A 201 -0.07 8.31 -18.07
CA VAL A 201 0.71 9.57 -18.03
C VAL A 201 0.62 10.24 -16.66
N VAL A 202 -0.58 10.33 -16.09
CA VAL A 202 -0.81 10.93 -14.76
C VAL A 202 -0.02 10.18 -13.68
N PHE A 203 -0.05 8.84 -13.70
CA PHE A 203 0.67 8.02 -12.72
C PHE A 203 2.20 8.10 -12.89
N ILE A 204 2.71 8.07 -14.11
CA ILE A 204 4.15 8.25 -14.38
C ILE A 204 4.63 9.61 -13.90
N ALA A 205 3.88 10.67 -14.17
CA ALA A 205 4.21 12.01 -13.72
C ALA A 205 4.16 12.15 -12.18
N GLY A 206 3.14 11.56 -11.56
CA GLY A 206 3.02 11.51 -10.09
C GLY A 206 4.16 10.75 -9.43
N LEU A 207 4.55 9.58 -9.97
CA LEU A 207 5.73 8.85 -9.50
C LEU A 207 7.01 9.66 -9.69
N ALA A 208 7.19 10.40 -10.81
CA ALA A 208 8.34 11.26 -10.99
C ALA A 208 8.46 12.32 -9.90
N TYR A 209 7.33 12.95 -9.55
CA TYR A 209 7.26 13.89 -8.44
C TYR A 209 7.64 13.23 -7.11
N MET A 210 7.05 12.07 -6.79
CA MET A 210 7.33 11.33 -5.57
C MET A 210 8.81 10.95 -5.45
N PHE A 211 9.41 10.40 -6.50
CA PHE A 211 10.83 10.03 -6.50
C PHE A 211 11.77 11.24 -6.41
N ARG A 212 11.41 12.35 -7.05
CA ARG A 212 12.16 13.61 -6.95
C ARG A 212 12.19 14.15 -5.52
N GLU A 213 11.07 14.05 -4.81
CA GLU A 213 10.94 14.46 -3.39
C GLU A 213 11.47 13.39 -2.41
N GLY A 214 12.08 12.29 -2.91
CA GLY A 214 12.64 11.22 -2.09
C GLY A 214 11.61 10.50 -1.21
N GLY A 215 10.35 10.36 -1.67
CA GLY A 215 9.26 9.69 -0.94
C GLY A 215 8.53 10.58 0.08
N GLY A 216 8.91 11.85 0.21
CA GLY A 216 8.19 12.85 1.01
C GLY A 216 8.07 12.52 2.51
N LYS A 217 6.95 12.90 3.13
CA LYS A 217 6.75 12.75 4.59
C LYS A 217 6.60 11.30 5.04
N ILE A 218 5.99 10.44 4.23
CA ILE A 218 5.78 9.03 4.56
C ILE A 218 7.11 8.27 4.60
N GLN A 219 8.08 8.65 3.77
CA GLN A 219 9.42 8.07 3.79
C GLN A 219 10.12 8.21 5.15
N LYS A 220 9.81 9.27 5.92
CA LYS A 220 10.34 9.43 7.28
C LYS A 220 9.91 8.28 8.19
N ILE A 221 8.66 7.82 8.07
CA ILE A 221 8.13 6.68 8.85
C ILE A 221 8.90 5.40 8.52
N VAL A 222 9.21 5.19 7.23
CA VAL A 222 10.01 4.04 6.77
C VAL A 222 11.45 4.13 7.31
N LEU A 223 12.04 5.33 7.31
CA LEU A 223 13.42 5.57 7.77
C LEU A 223 13.57 5.50 9.30
N GLU A 224 12.53 5.82 10.06
CA GLU A 224 12.53 5.74 11.52
C GLU A 224 12.58 4.29 12.02
N LYS A 225 12.16 3.33 11.21
CA LYS A 225 12.27 1.90 11.53
C LYS A 225 13.71 1.44 11.31
N HIS A 226 14.38 1.02 12.38
CA HIS A 226 15.79 0.60 12.37
C HIS A 226 16.09 -0.44 11.27
N ASN A 227 17.24 -0.27 10.59
CA ASN A 227 17.80 -1.19 9.59
C ASN A 227 17.08 -1.31 8.23
N THR A 228 16.05 -0.52 7.93
CA THR A 228 15.44 -0.51 6.59
C THR A 228 16.36 0.04 5.50
N ARG A 229 17.43 0.74 5.89
CA ARG A 229 18.47 1.24 4.96
C ARG A 229 19.45 0.15 4.48
N TYR A 230 19.55 -0.97 5.19
CA TYR A 230 20.45 -2.04 4.77
C TYR A 230 19.80 -2.91 3.70
N VAL A 231 20.49 -3.07 2.57
CA VAL A 231 19.97 -3.77 1.38
C VAL A 231 19.46 -5.18 1.70
N ARG A 232 20.15 -5.94 2.55
CA ARG A 232 19.71 -7.29 2.96
C ARG A 232 18.37 -7.26 3.70
N SER A 233 18.25 -6.41 4.71
CA SER A 233 16.99 -6.25 5.45
C SER A 233 15.85 -5.81 4.54
N ALA A 234 16.09 -4.84 3.67
CA ALA A 234 15.13 -4.36 2.70
C ALA A 234 14.68 -5.47 1.74
N THR A 235 15.61 -6.27 1.20
CA THR A 235 15.30 -7.43 0.35
C THR A 235 14.37 -8.43 1.05
N ILE A 236 14.64 -8.73 2.31
CA ILE A 236 13.84 -9.69 3.08
C ILE A 236 12.44 -9.12 3.36
N ILE A 237 12.35 -7.84 3.74
CA ILE A 237 11.07 -7.14 3.94
C ILE A 237 10.24 -7.21 2.67
N ASP A 238 10.80 -6.80 1.54
CA ASP A 238 10.10 -6.76 0.26
C ASP A 238 9.66 -8.16 -0.18
N CYS A 239 10.51 -9.18 0.02
CA CYS A 239 10.18 -10.57 -0.30
C CYS A 239 9.02 -11.10 0.56
N VAL A 240 9.07 -10.92 1.87
CA VAL A 240 8.02 -11.39 2.79
C VAL A 240 6.72 -10.66 2.53
N TYR A 241 6.77 -9.36 2.31
CA TYR A 241 5.60 -8.55 2.00
C TYR A 241 4.97 -8.99 0.67
N PHE A 242 5.77 -9.20 -0.37
CA PHE A 242 5.32 -9.74 -1.64
C PHE A 242 4.59 -11.09 -1.46
N LEU A 243 5.21 -12.06 -0.78
CA LEU A 243 4.63 -13.39 -0.60
C LEU A 243 3.29 -13.35 0.15
N ILE A 244 3.17 -12.48 1.15
CA ILE A 244 1.94 -12.32 1.91
C ILE A 244 0.85 -11.69 1.04
N LEU A 245 1.16 -10.61 0.31
CA LEU A 245 0.19 -9.97 -0.57
C LEU A 245 -0.23 -10.90 -1.71
N TRP A 246 0.72 -11.64 -2.28
CA TRP A 246 0.43 -12.62 -3.32
C TRP A 246 -0.50 -13.73 -2.82
N PHE A 247 -0.25 -14.29 -1.64
CA PHE A 247 -1.14 -15.26 -1.01
C PHE A 247 -2.57 -14.72 -0.85
N PHE A 248 -2.73 -13.51 -0.32
CA PHE A 248 -4.05 -12.91 -0.15
C PHE A 248 -4.70 -12.49 -1.48
N LYS A 249 -3.92 -12.23 -2.53
CA LYS A 249 -4.42 -12.00 -3.88
C LYS A 249 -5.09 -13.25 -4.44
N GLU A 250 -4.44 -14.39 -4.31
CA GLU A 250 -4.94 -15.68 -4.82
C GLU A 250 -6.10 -16.24 -3.96
N LEU A 251 -6.23 -15.81 -2.70
CA LEU A 251 -7.27 -16.30 -1.80
C LEU A 251 -8.68 -15.93 -2.26
N ASN A 252 -8.89 -14.67 -2.66
CA ASN A 252 -10.15 -14.16 -3.22
C ASN A 252 -9.99 -12.72 -3.73
N ASP A 253 -10.99 -12.23 -4.49
CA ASP A 253 -11.03 -10.89 -5.09
C ASP A 253 -11.52 -9.78 -4.13
N ILE A 254 -11.78 -10.09 -2.86
CA ILE A 254 -12.22 -9.08 -1.90
C ILE A 254 -11.05 -8.12 -1.63
N PRO A 255 -11.26 -6.80 -1.76
CA PRO A 255 -10.25 -5.81 -1.40
C PRO A 255 -9.81 -5.95 0.07
N MET A 256 -8.57 -5.58 0.35
CA MET A 256 -8.01 -5.59 1.71
C MET A 256 -7.10 -4.39 1.93
N SER A 257 -6.78 -4.11 3.19
CA SER A 257 -5.81 -3.09 3.55
C SER A 257 -4.38 -3.61 3.42
N THR A 258 -3.67 -3.19 2.41
CA THR A 258 -2.23 -3.44 2.25
C THR A 258 -1.42 -2.71 3.31
N THR A 259 -1.86 -1.52 3.76
CA THR A 259 -1.29 -0.79 4.89
C THR A 259 -1.27 -1.63 6.17
N TRP A 260 -2.33 -2.39 6.47
CA TRP A 260 -2.37 -3.25 7.65
C TRP A 260 -1.39 -4.40 7.56
N VAL A 261 -1.24 -5.01 6.38
CA VAL A 261 -0.21 -6.04 6.14
C VAL A 261 1.18 -5.46 6.37
N PHE A 262 1.47 -4.28 5.84
CA PHE A 262 2.75 -3.60 6.02
C PHE A 262 3.06 -3.30 7.50
N VAL A 263 2.09 -2.73 8.23
CA VAL A 263 2.25 -2.45 9.67
C VAL A 263 2.46 -3.74 10.45
N GLY A 264 1.68 -4.79 10.16
CA GLY A 264 1.85 -6.10 10.79
C GLY A 264 3.25 -6.69 10.57
N LEU A 265 3.75 -6.63 9.34
CA LEU A 265 5.08 -7.09 8.98
C LEU A 265 6.17 -6.33 9.76
N LEU A 266 6.09 -5.00 9.82
CA LEU A 266 7.06 -4.20 10.58
C LEU A 266 6.99 -4.49 12.08
N CYS A 267 5.79 -4.63 12.64
CA CYS A 267 5.59 -4.98 14.05
C CYS A 267 6.20 -6.35 14.38
N GLY A 268 5.94 -7.37 13.57
CA GLY A 268 6.49 -8.70 13.74
C GLY A 268 8.03 -8.71 13.69
N ARG A 269 8.59 -7.97 12.73
CA ARG A 269 10.04 -7.80 12.61
C ARG A 269 10.65 -7.13 13.85
N GLU A 270 10.11 -6.01 14.31
CA GLU A 270 10.60 -5.28 15.47
C GLU A 270 10.55 -6.14 16.74
N LEU A 271 9.44 -6.90 16.93
CA LEU A 271 9.32 -7.83 18.04
C LEU A 271 10.36 -8.96 17.96
N ALA A 272 10.62 -9.52 16.78
CA ALA A 272 11.65 -10.54 16.59
C ALA A 272 13.04 -10.00 16.96
N MET A 273 13.38 -8.81 16.45
CA MET A 273 14.67 -8.16 16.76
C MET A 273 14.83 -7.86 18.25
N ALA A 274 13.75 -7.41 18.89
CA ALA A 274 13.74 -7.18 20.34
C ALA A 274 13.94 -8.48 21.14
N THR A 275 13.30 -9.58 20.71
CA THR A 275 13.45 -10.91 21.35
C THR A 275 14.87 -11.42 21.26
N ILE A 276 15.53 -11.24 20.10
CA ILE A 276 16.91 -11.68 19.88
C ILE A 276 17.91 -10.84 20.68
N THR A 277 17.64 -9.53 20.82
CA THR A 277 18.57 -8.58 21.45
C THR A 277 18.44 -8.54 22.98
N GLY A 278 17.33 -9.06 23.54
CA GLY A 278 17.12 -9.24 24.98
C GLY A 278 15.95 -8.42 25.57
N LYS A 279 15.62 -8.72 26.84
CA LYS A 279 14.42 -8.23 27.54
C LYS A 279 14.30 -6.70 27.63
N GLU A 280 15.40 -5.98 27.79
CA GLU A 280 15.37 -4.50 27.89
C GLU A 280 14.90 -3.87 26.59
N LYS A 281 15.34 -4.42 25.46
CA LYS A 281 14.96 -3.95 24.13
C LYS A 281 13.51 -4.31 23.79
N PHE A 282 13.01 -5.45 24.28
CA PHE A 282 11.61 -5.84 24.15
C PHE A 282 10.69 -4.83 24.85
N ARG A 283 11.04 -4.41 26.07
CA ARG A 283 10.26 -3.39 26.82
C ARG A 283 10.21 -2.04 26.10
N SER A 284 11.24 -1.67 25.37
CA SER A 284 11.26 -0.40 24.61
C SER A 284 10.50 -0.47 23.29
N VAL A 285 10.44 -1.64 22.64
CA VAL A 285 9.77 -1.84 21.34
C VAL A 285 8.26 -2.04 21.51
N PHE A 286 7.82 -2.69 22.58
CA PHE A 286 6.40 -2.95 22.79
C PHE A 286 5.51 -1.71 22.78
N PRO A 287 5.86 -0.58 23.44
CA PRO A 287 5.09 0.65 23.35
C PRO A 287 5.04 1.23 21.93
N LEU A 288 6.11 1.07 21.13
CA LEU A 288 6.17 1.54 19.76
C LEU A 288 5.17 0.76 18.88
N VAL A 289 5.18 -0.57 18.96
CA VAL A 289 4.24 -1.45 18.25
C VAL A 289 2.80 -1.16 18.65
N THR A 290 2.55 -0.99 19.95
CA THR A 290 1.24 -0.63 20.50
C THR A 290 0.76 0.71 19.96
N LYS A 291 1.63 1.72 19.91
CA LYS A 291 1.32 3.03 19.34
C LYS A 291 0.95 2.95 17.86
N ASP A 292 1.68 2.16 17.07
CA ASP A 292 1.38 1.98 15.64
C ASP A 292 0.01 1.27 15.46
N PHE A 293 -0.28 0.27 16.27
CA PHE A 293 -1.58 -0.41 16.30
C PHE A 293 -2.72 0.56 16.64
N PHE A 294 -2.57 1.38 17.69
CA PHE A 294 -3.59 2.38 18.05
C PHE A 294 -3.80 3.43 16.95
N LYS A 295 -2.74 3.91 16.31
CA LYS A 295 -2.88 4.83 15.17
C LYS A 295 -3.66 4.18 14.02
N MET A 296 -3.42 2.90 13.74
CA MET A 296 -4.15 2.14 12.74
C MET A 296 -5.64 2.02 13.11
N MET A 297 -5.95 1.78 14.40
CA MET A 297 -7.34 1.75 14.90
C MET A 297 -8.03 3.11 14.80
N ILE A 298 -7.33 4.22 15.02
CA ILE A 298 -7.87 5.58 14.79
C ILE A 298 -8.21 5.76 13.31
N GLY A 299 -7.32 5.35 12.41
CA GLY A 299 -7.57 5.38 10.97
C GLY A 299 -8.79 4.55 10.55
N LEU A 300 -8.97 3.36 11.13
CA LEU A 300 -10.16 2.53 10.93
C LEU A 300 -11.42 3.23 11.45
N GLY A 301 -11.37 3.77 12.66
CA GLY A 301 -12.50 4.51 13.26
C GLY A 301 -12.93 5.69 12.40
N ALA A 302 -11.98 6.44 11.85
CA ALA A 302 -12.26 7.52 10.91
C ALA A 302 -12.93 7.01 9.63
N SER A 303 -12.44 5.89 9.06
CA SER A 303 -13.03 5.27 7.87
C SER A 303 -14.47 4.81 8.12
N VAL A 304 -14.71 4.12 9.24
CA VAL A 304 -16.06 3.69 9.65
C VAL A 304 -16.96 4.89 9.87
N GLY A 305 -16.46 5.95 10.53
CA GLY A 305 -17.21 7.19 10.74
C GLY A 305 -17.67 7.85 9.43
N VAL A 306 -16.80 7.90 8.42
CA VAL A 306 -17.16 8.41 7.08
C VAL A 306 -18.24 7.56 6.43
N VAL A 307 -18.11 6.24 6.48
CA VAL A 307 -19.10 5.31 5.93
C VAL A 307 -20.47 5.49 6.60
N LEU A 308 -20.49 5.53 7.94
CA LEU A 308 -21.72 5.76 8.69
C LEU A 308 -22.35 7.11 8.35
N ALA A 309 -21.55 8.17 8.22
CA ALA A 309 -22.05 9.48 7.80
C ALA A 309 -22.66 9.43 6.40
N ILE A 310 -22.05 8.75 5.45
CA ILE A 310 -22.58 8.59 4.10
C ILE A 310 -23.91 7.83 4.13
N HIS A 311 -23.94 6.64 4.71
CA HIS A 311 -25.09 5.73 4.63
C HIS A 311 -26.29 6.15 5.51
N TYR A 312 -26.03 6.76 6.68
CA TYR A 312 -27.11 7.06 7.65
C TYR A 312 -27.48 8.55 7.74
N VAL A 313 -26.62 9.44 7.24
CA VAL A 313 -26.87 10.88 7.31
C VAL A 313 -27.02 11.49 5.93
N ILE A 314 -26.03 11.31 5.05
CA ILE A 314 -25.99 12.02 3.76
C ILE A 314 -27.03 11.45 2.79
N VAL A 315 -26.97 10.15 2.52
CA VAL A 315 -27.85 9.48 1.55
C VAL A 315 -29.32 9.55 1.94
N PRO A 316 -29.74 9.27 3.20
CA PRO A 316 -31.16 9.35 3.57
C PRO A 316 -31.76 10.77 3.53
N ASN A 317 -30.94 11.79 3.75
CA ASN A 317 -31.40 13.18 3.71
C ASN A 317 -31.29 13.83 2.33
N GLY A 318 -30.84 13.09 1.30
CA GLY A 318 -30.72 13.62 -0.06
C GLY A 318 -29.65 14.71 -0.24
N LEU A 319 -28.65 14.74 0.65
CA LEU A 319 -27.57 15.73 0.68
C LEU A 319 -26.46 15.44 -0.33
#